data_c711b0dc07f434e539bca5565981803b
#
_entry.id   c711b0dc07f434e539bca5565981803b
#
_cell.length_a   1.000
_cell.length_b   1.000
_cell.length_c   1.000
_cell.angle_alpha   90.00
_cell.angle_beta   90.00
_cell.angle_gamma   90.00
#
_symmetry.space_group_name_H-M   'P 1'
#
loop_
_entity.id
_entity.type
_entity.pdbx_description
1 polymer ?
#
loop_
_entity_poly.entity_id
_entity_poly.type
_entity_poly.pdbx_seq_one_letter_code
_entity_poly.pdbx_strand_id
1 'polypeptide(L)'
;MKESLQNFYKSVYNNPMNTKEEFINFYGNLNQNLSALITGYDKNLSNWIANLANASALLWQYLPDINWAGFYLVEGDRLMVGPFQGKPACREIAKGRGVCGTAWETNEILVVPDVHQFPGHIACDEVSRSEIVLPIHQNGSVIGVLDIDSPLPDRFNEWDRAGLMAFVGIIEETLRTETPE
;
A
#
# COMPACT_ATOMS: atom_id res chain seq x y z
N MET A 1 4.45 22.78 -10.02
CA MET A 1 3.84 21.56 -9.45
C MET A 1 2.97 20.79 -10.47
N LYS A 2 1.99 21.41 -11.17
CA LYS A 2 1.17 20.68 -12.18
C LYS A 2 1.94 20.17 -13.41
N GLU A 3 2.92 20.91 -13.93
CA GLU A 3 3.71 20.50 -15.10
C GLU A 3 4.68 19.34 -14.80
N SER A 4 5.27 19.31 -13.60
CA SER A 4 6.16 18.21 -13.17
C SER A 4 5.39 16.91 -13.00
N LEU A 5 4.15 16.97 -12.49
CA LEU A 5 3.25 15.83 -12.33
C LEU A 5 2.76 15.26 -13.68
N GLN A 6 2.42 16.14 -14.65
CA GLN A 6 2.02 15.70 -16.00
C GLN A 6 3.16 15.06 -16.79
N ASN A 7 4.39 15.58 -16.64
CA ASN A 7 5.57 15.00 -17.28
C ASN A 7 5.96 13.65 -16.62
N PHE A 8 5.79 13.53 -15.33
CA PHE A 8 5.96 12.27 -14.59
C PHE A 8 4.92 11.22 -15.03
N TYR A 9 3.65 11.62 -15.19
CA TYR A 9 2.57 10.77 -15.71
C TYR A 9 2.92 10.17 -17.08
N LYS A 10 3.39 11.01 -18.01
CA LYS A 10 3.76 10.58 -19.37
C LYS A 10 4.97 9.64 -19.37
N SER A 11 5.90 9.80 -18.43
CA SER A 11 7.10 8.96 -18.33
C SER A 11 6.77 7.55 -17.84
N VAL A 12 5.88 7.42 -16.88
CA VAL A 12 5.53 6.12 -16.24
C VAL A 12 4.59 5.29 -17.11
N TYR A 13 3.61 5.91 -17.79
CA TYR A 13 2.65 5.18 -18.63
C TYR A 13 3.20 4.75 -20.00
N ASN A 14 4.28 5.36 -20.48
CA ASN A 14 4.81 5.08 -21.81
C ASN A 14 6.08 4.20 -21.82
N ASN A 15 6.68 3.92 -20.67
CA ASN A 15 7.85 3.03 -20.57
C ASN A 15 7.76 2.20 -19.30
N PRO A 16 7.73 0.85 -19.41
CA PRO A 16 7.86 0.00 -18.24
C PRO A 16 9.21 0.27 -17.55
N MET A 17 9.21 0.39 -16.22
CA MET A 17 10.43 0.53 -15.45
C MET A 17 11.24 -0.75 -15.54
N ASN A 18 12.46 -0.66 -16.04
CA ASN A 18 13.32 -1.82 -16.28
C ASN A 18 14.65 -1.73 -15.52
N THR A 19 14.97 -0.57 -14.94
CA THR A 19 16.22 -0.36 -14.22
C THR A 19 15.99 0.04 -12.78
N LYS A 20 16.93 -0.31 -11.91
CA LYS A 20 16.96 0.11 -10.51
C LYS A 20 16.83 1.63 -10.36
N GLU A 21 17.48 2.40 -11.21
CA GLU A 21 17.47 3.86 -11.17
C GLU A 21 16.07 4.42 -11.48
N GLU A 22 15.37 3.84 -12.44
CA GLU A 22 13.99 4.20 -12.78
C GLU A 22 13.04 3.95 -11.61
N PHE A 23 13.17 2.81 -10.92
CA PHE A 23 12.38 2.49 -9.72
C PHE A 23 12.70 3.45 -8.56
N ILE A 24 13.97 3.76 -8.31
CA ILE A 24 14.37 4.72 -7.27
C ILE A 24 13.76 6.10 -7.54
N ASN A 25 13.84 6.58 -8.78
CA ASN A 25 13.29 7.88 -9.17
C ASN A 25 11.76 7.88 -9.08
N PHE A 26 11.11 6.81 -9.52
CA PHE A 26 9.67 6.65 -9.44
C PHE A 26 9.16 6.70 -7.99
N TYR A 27 9.66 5.81 -7.13
CA TYR A 27 9.24 5.77 -5.74
C TYR A 27 9.69 7.00 -4.94
N GLY A 28 10.83 7.59 -5.27
CA GLY A 28 11.27 8.86 -4.70
C GLY A 28 10.25 9.98 -4.93
N ASN A 29 9.76 10.14 -6.17
CA ASN A 29 8.73 11.11 -6.50
C ASN A 29 7.36 10.77 -5.89
N LEU A 30 6.96 9.49 -5.92
CA LEU A 30 5.71 9.02 -5.31
C LEU A 30 5.68 9.34 -3.82
N ASN A 31 6.74 9.01 -3.11
CA ASN A 31 6.89 9.22 -1.66
C ASN A 31 6.95 10.70 -1.28
N GLN A 32 7.62 11.53 -2.11
CA GLN A 32 7.61 12.98 -1.91
C GLN A 32 6.19 13.57 -2.06
N ASN A 33 5.42 13.11 -3.06
CA ASN A 33 4.04 13.52 -3.25
C ASN A 33 3.15 13.07 -2.08
N LEU A 34 3.32 11.84 -1.60
CA LEU A 34 2.60 11.36 -0.42
C LEU A 34 2.90 12.24 0.79
N SER A 35 4.17 12.47 1.11
CA SER A 35 4.56 13.31 2.24
C SER A 35 3.93 14.70 2.17
N ALA A 36 3.92 15.33 1.00
CA ALA A 36 3.30 16.65 0.81
C ALA A 36 1.77 16.65 1.00
N LEU A 37 1.11 15.51 0.78
CA LEU A 37 -0.34 15.39 0.90
C LEU A 37 -0.81 15.11 2.33
N ILE A 38 -0.03 14.37 3.12
CA ILE A 38 -0.51 13.81 4.39
C ILE A 38 0.21 14.32 5.65
N THR A 39 1.30 15.09 5.51
CA THR A 39 2.01 15.64 6.68
C THR A 39 1.49 17.03 7.10
N GLY A 40 1.67 17.38 8.36
CA GLY A 40 1.29 18.69 8.90
C GLY A 40 -0.16 18.82 9.36
N TYR A 41 -0.90 17.72 9.47
CA TYR A 41 -2.28 17.69 9.99
C TYR A 41 -2.34 17.14 11.41
N ASP A 42 -3.37 17.57 12.15
CA ASP A 42 -3.64 17.04 13.49
C ASP A 42 -3.87 15.54 13.49
N LYS A 43 -3.36 14.86 14.52
CA LYS A 43 -3.48 13.40 14.68
C LYS A 43 -4.84 13.03 15.24
N ASN A 44 -5.82 12.86 14.36
CA ASN A 44 -7.17 12.41 14.71
C ASN A 44 -7.69 11.41 13.66
N LEU A 45 -8.77 10.71 14.01
CA LEU A 45 -9.34 9.66 13.14
C LEU A 45 -9.74 10.18 11.75
N SER A 46 -10.31 11.38 11.66
CA SER A 46 -10.75 11.96 10.39
C SER A 46 -9.56 12.23 9.45
N ASN A 47 -8.49 12.81 9.99
CA ASN A 47 -7.26 13.04 9.23
C ASN A 47 -6.56 11.73 8.87
N TRP A 48 -6.58 10.75 9.76
CA TRP A 48 -6.08 9.40 9.47
C TRP A 48 -6.79 8.78 8.27
N ILE A 49 -8.13 8.78 8.27
CA ILE A 49 -8.93 8.28 7.15
C ILE A 49 -8.63 9.07 5.86
N ALA A 50 -8.54 10.40 5.94
CA ALA A 50 -8.23 11.25 4.79
C ALA A 50 -6.82 10.95 4.23
N ASN A 51 -5.83 10.74 5.09
CA ASN A 51 -4.47 10.38 4.70
C ASN A 51 -4.44 9.04 3.95
N LEU A 52 -5.11 8.01 4.48
CA LEU A 52 -5.19 6.70 3.82
C LEU A 52 -5.96 6.77 2.50
N ALA A 53 -7.03 7.58 2.41
CA ALA A 53 -7.78 7.77 1.18
C ALA A 53 -6.91 8.44 0.08
N ASN A 54 -6.15 9.49 0.45
CA ASN A 54 -5.21 10.14 -0.47
C ASN A 54 -4.06 9.21 -0.86
N ALA A 55 -3.54 8.41 0.06
CA ALA A 55 -2.50 7.43 -0.20
C ALA A 55 -2.98 6.36 -1.20
N SER A 56 -4.20 5.82 -1.01
CA SER A 56 -4.81 4.86 -1.95
C SER A 56 -5.00 5.46 -3.34
N ALA A 57 -5.49 6.71 -3.40
CA ALA A 57 -5.68 7.42 -4.67
C ALA A 57 -4.36 7.70 -5.39
N LEU A 58 -3.29 8.01 -4.63
CA LEU A 58 -1.96 8.25 -5.18
C LEU A 58 -1.37 6.96 -5.77
N LEU A 59 -1.46 5.84 -5.05
CA LEU A 59 -1.04 4.53 -5.55
C LEU A 59 -1.82 4.16 -6.81
N TRP A 60 -3.15 4.27 -6.78
CA TRP A 60 -4.01 4.00 -7.92
C TRP A 60 -3.69 4.84 -9.15
N GLN A 61 -3.32 6.09 -8.95
CA GLN A 61 -3.01 7.03 -10.02
C GLN A 61 -1.65 6.75 -10.66
N TYR A 62 -0.66 6.26 -9.90
CA TYR A 62 0.73 6.22 -10.38
C TYR A 62 1.30 4.81 -10.54
N LEU A 63 0.86 3.81 -9.78
CA LEU A 63 1.33 2.44 -9.95
C LEU A 63 0.70 1.82 -11.20
N PRO A 64 1.51 1.39 -12.17
CA PRO A 64 0.99 0.67 -13.33
C PRO A 64 0.61 -0.76 -12.97
N ASP A 65 -0.32 -1.31 -13.74
CA ASP A 65 -0.68 -2.72 -13.73
C ASP A 65 -1.19 -3.23 -12.36
N ILE A 66 -1.98 -2.41 -11.66
CA ILE A 66 -2.68 -2.80 -10.44
C ILE A 66 -4.20 -2.81 -10.66
N ASN A 67 -4.93 -3.66 -9.95
CA ASN A 67 -6.39 -3.72 -9.97
C ASN A 67 -7.03 -3.43 -8.61
N TRP A 68 -6.23 -3.31 -7.56
CA TRP A 68 -6.65 -2.86 -6.24
C TRP A 68 -5.48 -2.24 -5.47
N ALA A 69 -5.73 -1.18 -4.69
CA ALA A 69 -4.76 -0.59 -3.78
C ALA A 69 -5.48 0.06 -2.60
N GLY A 70 -5.17 -0.36 -1.39
CA GLY A 70 -5.86 0.16 -0.21
C GLY A 70 -5.35 -0.39 1.10
N PHE A 71 -6.17 -0.20 2.11
CA PHE A 71 -5.81 -0.48 3.48
C PHE A 71 -6.82 -1.39 4.15
N TYR A 72 -6.32 -2.32 4.95
CA TYR A 72 -7.09 -3.02 5.96
C TYR A 72 -6.58 -2.60 7.34
N LEU A 73 -7.50 -2.28 8.26
CA LEU A 73 -7.18 -1.79 9.59
C LEU A 73 -7.55 -2.81 10.65
N VAL A 74 -6.69 -2.97 11.65
CA VAL A 74 -6.94 -3.90 12.77
C VAL A 74 -8.08 -3.39 13.63
N GLU A 75 -9.11 -4.20 13.80
CA GLU A 75 -10.23 -3.99 14.71
C GLU A 75 -10.47 -5.27 15.53
N GLY A 76 -9.97 -5.30 16.74
CA GLY A 76 -10.03 -6.48 17.60
C GLY A 76 -9.24 -7.66 17.02
N ASP A 77 -9.94 -8.73 16.64
CA ASP A 77 -9.39 -9.98 16.12
C ASP A 77 -9.43 -10.13 14.59
N ARG A 78 -9.75 -9.03 13.88
CA ARG A 78 -9.90 -9.00 12.42
C ARG A 78 -9.29 -7.75 11.80
N LEU A 79 -9.03 -7.82 10.51
CA LEU A 79 -8.78 -6.68 9.64
C LEU A 79 -10.09 -6.22 9.03
N MET A 80 -10.40 -4.93 9.11
CA MET A 80 -11.55 -4.31 8.46
C MET A 80 -11.07 -3.49 7.26
N VAL A 81 -11.81 -3.57 6.15
CA VAL A 81 -11.48 -2.76 4.97
C VAL A 81 -11.55 -1.28 5.30
N GLY A 82 -10.47 -0.58 5.00
CA GLY A 82 -10.31 0.86 5.11
C GLY A 82 -10.46 1.57 3.75
N PRO A 83 -9.89 2.75 3.59
CA PRO A 83 -9.86 3.45 2.30
C PRO A 83 -9.10 2.66 1.23
N PHE A 84 -9.67 2.57 0.03
CA PHE A 84 -9.09 1.85 -1.11
C PHE A 84 -9.55 2.42 -2.45
N GLN A 85 -8.90 1.97 -3.53
CA GLN A 85 -9.27 2.14 -4.92
C GLN A 85 -9.32 0.75 -5.60
N GLY A 86 -10.31 0.54 -6.46
CA GLY A 86 -10.55 -0.73 -7.13
C GLY A 86 -11.98 -1.22 -6.97
N LYS A 87 -12.22 -2.50 -7.21
CA LYS A 87 -13.53 -3.15 -7.00
C LYS A 87 -13.85 -3.30 -5.51
N PRO A 88 -15.14 -3.45 -5.15
CA PRO A 88 -15.52 -3.82 -3.78
C PRO A 88 -14.74 -5.04 -3.29
N ALA A 89 -14.24 -4.96 -2.07
CA ALA A 89 -13.37 -5.96 -1.46
C ALA A 89 -14.05 -6.73 -0.31
N CYS A 90 -13.39 -7.73 0.22
CA CYS A 90 -13.82 -8.44 1.42
C CYS A 90 -13.93 -7.45 2.58
N ARG A 91 -15.06 -7.43 3.29
CA ARG A 91 -15.29 -6.47 4.37
C ARG A 91 -14.35 -6.70 5.55
N GLU A 92 -14.11 -7.96 5.88
CA GLU A 92 -13.29 -8.36 7.03
C GLU A 92 -12.44 -9.59 6.69
N ILE A 93 -11.25 -9.65 7.28
CA ILE A 93 -10.29 -10.75 7.14
C ILE A 93 -9.81 -11.15 8.53
N ALA A 94 -9.92 -12.44 8.85
CA ALA A 94 -9.42 -12.96 10.13
C ALA A 94 -7.88 -13.02 10.14
N LYS A 95 -7.28 -12.89 11.32
CA LYS A 95 -5.84 -13.03 11.52
C LYS A 95 -5.33 -14.38 11.01
N GLY A 96 -4.22 -14.39 10.28
CA GLY A 96 -3.64 -15.59 9.66
C GLY A 96 -4.41 -16.11 8.44
N ARG A 97 -5.39 -15.37 7.90
CA ARG A 97 -6.16 -15.80 6.72
C ARG A 97 -5.84 -14.95 5.51
N GLY A 98 -5.67 -15.60 4.35
CA GLY A 98 -5.24 -14.94 3.13
C GLY A 98 -3.87 -14.28 3.26
N VAL A 99 -3.48 -13.46 2.30
CA VAL A 99 -2.17 -12.77 2.34
C VAL A 99 -2.18 -11.66 3.40
N CYS A 100 -3.19 -10.81 3.41
CA CYS A 100 -3.34 -9.72 4.39
C CYS A 100 -3.35 -10.22 5.85
N GLY A 101 -4.16 -11.24 6.16
CA GLY A 101 -4.23 -11.80 7.50
C GLY A 101 -2.93 -12.48 7.93
N THR A 102 -2.23 -13.11 6.99
CA THR A 102 -0.91 -13.72 7.23
C THR A 102 0.16 -12.66 7.47
N ALA A 103 0.21 -11.60 6.65
CA ALA A 103 1.13 -10.48 6.86
C ALA A 103 0.94 -9.82 8.24
N TRP A 104 -0.30 -9.65 8.69
CA TRP A 104 -0.61 -9.18 10.03
C TRP A 104 -0.12 -10.14 11.12
N GLU A 105 -0.33 -11.44 10.95
CA GLU A 105 0.03 -12.46 11.96
C GLU A 105 1.54 -12.59 12.11
N THR A 106 2.26 -12.67 10.98
CA THR A 106 3.71 -12.84 10.95
C THR A 106 4.48 -11.54 11.15
N ASN A 107 3.80 -10.40 10.98
CA ASN A 107 4.43 -9.07 10.94
C ASN A 107 5.53 -8.99 9.86
N GLU A 108 5.30 -9.58 8.70
CA GLU A 108 6.24 -9.61 7.59
C GLU A 108 5.61 -9.00 6.33
N ILE A 109 6.45 -8.39 5.50
CA ILE A 109 6.05 -7.98 4.15
C ILE A 109 5.96 -9.22 3.29
N LEU A 110 4.79 -9.45 2.70
CA LEU A 110 4.56 -10.57 1.80
C LEU A 110 4.52 -10.08 0.36
N VAL A 111 5.36 -10.67 -0.49
CA VAL A 111 5.34 -10.49 -1.95
C VAL A 111 4.94 -11.82 -2.55
N VAL A 112 3.74 -11.87 -3.12
CA VAL A 112 3.13 -13.10 -3.63
C VAL A 112 3.10 -13.05 -5.17
N PRO A 113 3.95 -13.84 -5.87
CA PRO A 113 4.03 -13.80 -7.31
C PRO A 113 2.82 -14.42 -8.02
N ASP A 114 2.12 -15.35 -7.36
CA ASP A 114 0.86 -15.94 -7.84
C ASP A 114 -0.03 -16.28 -6.66
N VAL A 115 -1.09 -15.48 -6.47
CA VAL A 115 -2.04 -15.62 -5.37
C VAL A 115 -2.76 -16.97 -5.37
N HIS A 116 -2.90 -17.61 -6.53
CA HIS A 116 -3.55 -18.92 -6.64
C HIS A 116 -2.72 -20.04 -6.04
N GLN A 117 -1.42 -19.80 -5.84
CA GLN A 117 -0.51 -20.73 -5.17
C GLN A 117 -0.33 -20.42 -3.68
N PHE A 118 -0.89 -19.31 -3.18
CA PHE A 118 -0.77 -18.94 -1.78
C PHE A 118 -1.73 -19.77 -0.90
N PRO A 119 -1.25 -20.49 0.12
CA PRO A 119 -2.09 -21.33 0.97
C PRO A 119 -3.18 -20.51 1.68
N GLY A 120 -4.44 -20.89 1.47
CA GLY A 120 -5.57 -20.23 2.12
C GLY A 120 -5.89 -18.84 1.55
N HIS A 121 -5.43 -18.54 0.34
CA HIS A 121 -5.79 -17.31 -0.38
C HIS A 121 -7.29 -17.07 -0.40
N ILE A 122 -7.69 -15.82 -0.16
CA ILE A 122 -9.08 -15.36 -0.22
C ILE A 122 -9.22 -14.51 -1.48
N ALA A 123 -9.88 -15.05 -2.51
CA ALA A 123 -10.10 -14.32 -3.76
C ALA A 123 -11.18 -13.24 -3.57
N CYS A 124 -10.78 -12.02 -3.20
CA CYS A 124 -11.69 -10.87 -3.17
C CYS A 124 -11.96 -10.33 -4.60
N ASP A 125 -10.99 -10.43 -5.50
CA ASP A 125 -11.15 -10.24 -6.95
C ASP A 125 -10.50 -11.42 -7.70
N GLU A 126 -11.27 -12.13 -8.52
CA GLU A 126 -10.79 -13.27 -9.32
C GLU A 126 -9.77 -12.87 -10.40
N VAL A 127 -9.65 -11.57 -10.70
CA VAL A 127 -8.70 -11.06 -11.70
C VAL A 127 -7.30 -10.90 -11.11
N SER A 128 -7.16 -10.77 -9.80
CA SER A 128 -5.85 -10.64 -9.12
C SER A 128 -5.00 -11.88 -9.32
N ARG A 129 -3.74 -11.67 -9.70
CA ARG A 129 -2.74 -12.72 -9.96
C ARG A 129 -1.54 -12.63 -9.03
N SER A 130 -1.09 -11.43 -8.70
CA SER A 130 -0.03 -11.20 -7.72
C SER A 130 -0.43 -10.12 -6.73
N GLU A 131 0.19 -10.13 -5.56
CA GLU A 131 -0.19 -9.27 -4.44
C GLU A 131 1.06 -8.90 -3.63
N ILE A 132 1.08 -7.68 -3.11
CA ILE A 132 2.08 -7.25 -2.11
C ILE A 132 1.36 -6.65 -0.91
N VAL A 133 1.69 -7.15 0.28
CA VAL A 133 1.11 -6.67 1.55
C VAL A 133 2.20 -6.22 2.50
N LEU A 134 2.03 -5.01 3.05
CA LEU A 134 2.98 -4.40 3.98
C LEU A 134 2.26 -4.07 5.31
N PRO A 135 2.72 -4.61 6.46
CA PRO A 135 2.23 -4.19 7.77
C PRO A 135 2.50 -2.72 8.06
N ILE A 136 1.54 -2.06 8.73
CA ILE A 136 1.60 -0.68 9.21
C ILE A 136 1.65 -0.70 10.72
N HIS A 137 2.60 0.04 11.31
CA HIS A 137 2.86 0.00 12.73
C HIS A 137 2.52 1.31 13.44
N GLN A 138 2.07 1.16 14.68
CA GLN A 138 2.03 2.23 15.65
C GLN A 138 2.49 1.69 17.01
N ASN A 139 3.45 2.36 17.65
CA ASN A 139 3.98 1.97 18.96
C ASN A 139 4.43 0.50 19.03
N GLY A 140 5.05 -0.01 17.96
CA GLY A 140 5.57 -1.39 17.86
C GLY A 140 4.52 -2.47 17.59
N SER A 141 3.26 -2.11 17.42
CA SER A 141 2.18 -3.04 17.08
C SER A 141 1.68 -2.82 15.66
N VAL A 142 1.32 -3.89 14.96
CA VAL A 142 0.64 -3.79 13.66
C VAL A 142 -0.78 -3.29 13.89
N ILE A 143 -1.14 -2.17 13.25
CA ILE A 143 -2.46 -1.54 13.32
C ILE A 143 -3.25 -1.68 12.01
N GLY A 144 -2.63 -2.18 10.97
CA GLY A 144 -3.24 -2.38 9.67
C GLY A 144 -2.23 -2.91 8.67
N VAL A 145 -2.67 -3.07 7.45
CA VAL A 145 -1.81 -3.43 6.32
C VAL A 145 -2.14 -2.53 5.11
N LEU A 146 -1.11 -2.21 4.32
CA LEU A 146 -1.27 -1.76 2.95
C LEU A 146 -1.30 -3.01 2.07
N ASP A 147 -2.30 -3.09 1.20
CA ASP A 147 -2.54 -4.18 0.29
C ASP A 147 -2.62 -3.65 -1.15
N ILE A 148 -1.92 -4.29 -2.08
CA ILE A 148 -1.92 -3.92 -3.50
C ILE A 148 -1.96 -5.19 -4.34
N ASP A 149 -2.99 -5.29 -5.18
CA ASP A 149 -3.19 -6.40 -6.13
C ASP A 149 -2.86 -5.99 -7.57
N SER A 150 -2.41 -6.97 -8.33
CA SER A 150 -2.18 -6.87 -9.77
C SER A 150 -2.84 -7.99 -10.55
N PRO A 151 -3.39 -7.70 -11.76
CA PRO A 151 -3.88 -8.73 -12.67
C PRO A 151 -2.75 -9.49 -13.38
N LEU A 152 -1.50 -9.06 -13.21
CA LEU A 152 -0.32 -9.72 -13.78
C LEU A 152 0.33 -10.62 -12.75
N PRO A 153 0.80 -11.81 -13.11
CA PRO A 153 1.64 -12.61 -12.23
C PRO A 153 3.01 -11.93 -12.06
N ASP A 154 3.62 -12.12 -10.88
CA ASP A 154 4.99 -11.67 -10.56
C ASP A 154 5.22 -10.17 -10.84
N ARG A 155 4.17 -9.34 -10.59
CA ARG A 155 4.22 -7.88 -10.85
C ARG A 155 5.15 -7.16 -9.88
N PHE A 156 5.21 -7.61 -8.64
CA PHE A 156 5.94 -6.91 -7.58
C PHE A 156 7.33 -7.52 -7.37
N ASN A 157 8.35 -6.68 -7.39
CA ASN A 157 9.75 -7.05 -7.24
C ASN A 157 10.38 -6.40 -5.99
N GLU A 158 11.70 -6.62 -5.80
CA GLU A 158 12.45 -6.07 -4.65
C GLU A 158 12.47 -4.53 -4.60
N TRP A 159 12.39 -3.86 -5.75
CA TRP A 159 12.39 -2.39 -5.80
C TRP A 159 10.99 -1.83 -5.47
N ASP A 160 9.92 -2.50 -5.91
CA ASP A 160 8.56 -2.19 -5.47
C ASP A 160 8.47 -2.34 -3.94
N ARG A 161 8.97 -3.46 -3.41
CA ARG A 161 9.01 -3.71 -1.97
C ARG A 161 9.73 -2.59 -1.23
N ALA A 162 10.93 -2.18 -1.68
CA ALA A 162 11.71 -1.13 -1.03
C ALA A 162 11.02 0.24 -1.11
N GLY A 163 10.45 0.58 -2.26
CA GLY A 163 9.73 1.85 -2.46
C GLY A 163 8.45 1.94 -1.64
N LEU A 164 7.70 0.85 -1.55
CA LEU A 164 6.47 0.77 -0.75
C LEU A 164 6.75 0.71 0.76
N MET A 165 7.87 0.13 1.19
CA MET A 165 8.32 0.25 2.59
C MET A 165 8.53 1.72 2.99
N ALA A 166 9.17 2.51 2.15
CA ALA A 166 9.33 3.94 2.40
C ALA A 166 7.98 4.69 2.38
N PHE A 167 7.06 4.28 1.49
CA PHE A 167 5.69 4.80 1.44
C PHE A 167 4.93 4.56 2.74
N VAL A 168 4.96 3.34 3.26
CA VAL A 168 4.35 2.98 4.55
C VAL A 168 5.01 3.74 5.70
N GLY A 169 6.33 3.88 5.69
CA GLY A 169 7.06 4.66 6.70
C GLY A 169 6.59 6.11 6.83
N ILE A 170 6.25 6.78 5.71
CA ILE A 170 5.67 8.14 5.72
C ILE A 170 4.28 8.14 6.38
N ILE A 171 3.47 7.12 6.11
CA ILE A 171 2.15 6.97 6.76
C ILE A 171 2.32 6.77 8.27
N GLU A 172 3.24 5.90 8.68
CA GLU A 172 3.52 5.64 10.10
C GLU A 172 4.02 6.90 10.85
N GLU A 173 4.79 7.77 10.19
CA GLU A 173 5.22 9.05 10.77
C GLU A 173 4.05 9.95 11.14
N THR A 174 2.96 9.93 10.40
CA THR A 174 1.75 10.69 10.73
C THR A 174 1.06 10.19 12.01
N LEU A 175 1.38 8.98 12.46
CA LEU A 175 0.82 8.34 13.66
C LEU A 175 1.70 8.51 14.90
N ARG A 176 2.97 8.86 14.74
CA ARG A 176 3.88 9.02 15.88
C ARG A 176 3.40 10.17 16.76
N THR A 177 3.12 9.89 18.03
CA THR A 177 2.96 10.93 19.04
C THR A 177 4.33 11.51 19.31
N GLU A 178 4.48 12.83 19.27
CA GLU A 178 5.69 13.47 19.81
C GLU A 178 5.85 13.01 21.25
N THR A 179 6.93 12.34 21.58
CA THR A 179 7.32 12.13 22.97
C THR A 179 7.70 13.52 23.49
N PRO A 180 7.03 14.05 24.53
CA PRO A 180 7.49 15.30 25.16
C PRO A 180 8.93 15.04 25.66
N GLU A 181 9.86 15.92 25.27
CA GLU A 181 11.22 15.98 25.85
C GLU A 181 11.19 16.26 27.36
#